data_4b33325783c0eee0ff6676a53fc9cbf2
#
_entry.id   4b33325783c0eee0ff6676a53fc9cbf2
#
_cell.length_a   1.000
_cell.length_b   1.000
_cell.length_c   1.000
_cell.angle_alpha   90.00
_cell.angle_beta   90.00
_cell.angle_gamma   90.00
#
_symmetry.space_group_name_H-M   'P 1'
#
loop_
_entity.id
_entity.type
_entity.pdbx_description
1 polymer ?
#
loop_
_entity_poly.entity_id
_entity_poly.type
_entity_poly.pdbx_seq_one_letter_code
_entity_poly.pdbx_strand_id
1 'polypeptide(L)'
;HDVFVWNRVAVSCYGFYENTDTPEVYQPHLESRFEDIVRDFKPDVVHVFGTEYPHTLAMAKAVKEPKHLLIGIQGVVSLCADAYFAKLPKSVVYRRTFRDILRKDSLQQQRDKFVKHSKNELRALRITGNVTGRTAFDKEYCEKVNPDAIYYPMNETMRPCFYEGAWSY
;
A
#
# COMPACT_ATOMS: atom_id res chain seq x y z
N HIS A 1 -19.25 -13.04 2.11
CA HIS A 1 -18.52 -13.64 3.23
C HIS A 1 -18.53 -15.16 3.07
N ASP A 2 -17.35 -15.75 2.97
CA ASP A 2 -17.15 -17.19 2.84
C ASP A 2 -16.20 -17.67 3.93
N VAL A 3 -16.40 -18.90 4.40
CA VAL A 3 -15.52 -19.55 5.37
C VAL A 3 -14.99 -20.82 4.76
N PHE A 4 -13.68 -21.00 4.80
CA PHE A 4 -13.04 -22.23 4.38
C PHE A 4 -12.02 -22.70 5.43
N VAL A 5 -11.63 -23.97 5.38
CA VAL A 5 -10.64 -24.52 6.28
C VAL A 5 -9.31 -24.67 5.55
N TRP A 6 -8.28 -24.04 6.10
CA TRP A 6 -6.90 -24.19 5.63
C TRP A 6 -6.00 -24.63 6.78
N ASN A 7 -5.28 -25.72 6.57
CA ASN A 7 -4.43 -26.31 7.61
C ASN A 7 -5.12 -26.50 8.97
N ARG A 8 -6.39 -26.95 8.95
CA ARG A 8 -7.25 -27.12 10.13
C ARG A 8 -7.67 -25.82 10.83
N VAL A 9 -7.42 -24.68 10.23
CA VAL A 9 -7.87 -23.37 10.74
C VAL A 9 -9.04 -22.86 9.89
N ALA A 10 -10.10 -22.40 10.54
CA ALA A 10 -11.20 -21.74 9.86
C ALA A 10 -10.74 -20.33 9.41
N VAL A 11 -10.85 -20.06 8.12
CA VAL A 11 -10.48 -18.78 7.52
C VAL A 11 -11.73 -18.11 6.98
N SER A 12 -12.05 -16.91 7.48
CA SER A 12 -13.16 -16.09 6.97
C SER A 12 -12.64 -15.16 5.87
N CYS A 13 -13.32 -15.20 4.71
CA CYS A 13 -13.03 -14.35 3.58
C CYS A 13 -14.11 -13.30 3.37
N TYR A 14 -13.71 -12.03 3.31
CA TYR A 14 -14.59 -10.90 3.03
C TYR A 14 -14.16 -10.22 1.73
N GLY A 15 -15.03 -10.31 0.71
CA GLY A 15 -14.78 -9.62 -0.56
C GLY A 15 -15.16 -8.14 -0.48
N PHE A 16 -14.43 -7.33 -1.22
CA PHE A 16 -14.77 -5.93 -1.50
C PHE A 16 -14.41 -5.60 -2.95
N TYR A 17 -15.07 -4.57 -3.49
CA TYR A 17 -14.76 -4.08 -4.83
C TYR A 17 -13.93 -2.82 -4.73
N GLU A 18 -12.80 -2.80 -5.45
CA GLU A 18 -11.91 -1.65 -5.59
C GLU A 18 -11.61 -1.42 -7.06
N ASN A 19 -11.70 -0.18 -7.52
CA ASN A 19 -11.22 0.19 -8.84
C ASN A 19 -9.69 0.37 -8.78
N THR A 20 -8.97 -0.58 -9.34
CA THR A 20 -7.50 -0.58 -9.39
C THR A 20 -6.92 0.15 -10.61
N ASP A 21 -7.74 0.56 -11.58
CA ASP A 21 -7.29 1.30 -12.78
C ASP A 21 -6.90 2.75 -12.45
N THR A 22 -7.42 3.27 -11.34
CA THR A 22 -7.17 4.64 -10.88
C THR A 22 -6.75 4.66 -9.41
N PRO A 23 -5.60 4.08 -9.05
CA PRO A 23 -5.17 3.93 -7.65
C PRO A 23 -4.92 5.27 -6.95
N GLU A 24 -4.75 6.35 -7.71
CA GLU A 24 -4.63 7.72 -7.19
C GLU A 24 -5.96 8.30 -6.69
N VAL A 25 -7.09 7.67 -7.04
CA VAL A 25 -8.44 8.14 -6.66
C VAL A 25 -8.88 7.43 -5.40
N TYR A 26 -9.09 8.19 -4.33
CA TYR A 26 -9.63 7.64 -3.11
C TYR A 26 -11.10 7.22 -3.28
N GLN A 27 -11.47 6.07 -2.71
CA GLN A 27 -12.78 5.44 -2.87
C GLN A 27 -13.51 5.37 -1.51
N PRO A 28 -14.34 6.38 -1.17
CA PRO A 28 -14.98 6.47 0.15
C PRO A 28 -15.89 5.29 0.53
N HIS A 29 -16.46 4.59 -0.46
CA HIS A 29 -17.33 3.44 -0.22
C HIS A 29 -16.59 2.27 0.45
N LEU A 30 -15.26 2.22 0.34
CA LEU A 30 -14.44 1.23 1.02
C LEU A 30 -14.43 1.43 2.55
N GLU A 31 -14.58 2.66 3.04
CA GLU A 31 -14.58 2.94 4.49
C GLU A 31 -15.73 2.19 5.17
N SER A 32 -16.97 2.40 4.69
CA SER A 32 -18.14 1.75 5.26
C SER A 32 -18.08 0.22 5.14
N ARG A 33 -17.58 -0.28 4.01
CA ARG A 33 -17.39 -1.72 3.82
C ARG A 33 -16.41 -2.31 4.83
N PHE A 34 -15.29 -1.64 5.09
CA PHE A 34 -14.30 -2.09 6.07
C PHE A 34 -14.78 -1.91 7.51
N GLU A 35 -15.53 -0.86 7.81
CA GLU A 35 -16.19 -0.72 9.12
C GLU A 35 -17.13 -1.89 9.41
N ASP A 36 -17.90 -2.34 8.40
CA ASP A 36 -18.77 -3.51 8.52
C ASP A 36 -17.97 -4.80 8.77
N ILE A 37 -16.86 -5.00 8.05
CA ILE A 37 -15.99 -6.17 8.23
C ILE A 37 -15.34 -6.17 9.62
N VAL A 38 -14.80 -5.04 10.04
CA VAL A 38 -14.16 -4.91 11.37
C VAL A 38 -15.18 -5.15 12.48
N ARG A 39 -16.40 -4.65 12.32
CA ARG A 39 -17.48 -4.85 13.29
C ARG A 39 -17.96 -6.32 13.36
N ASP A 40 -18.01 -7.01 12.22
CA ASP A 40 -18.42 -8.41 12.13
C ASP A 40 -17.34 -9.36 12.64
N PHE A 41 -16.12 -9.21 12.14
CA PHE A 41 -15.01 -10.10 12.47
C PHE A 41 -14.37 -9.82 13.84
N LYS A 42 -14.38 -8.56 14.29
CA LYS A 42 -13.79 -8.08 15.56
C LYS A 42 -12.33 -8.50 15.74
N PRO A 43 -11.44 -8.13 14.80
CA PRO A 43 -10.03 -8.53 14.86
C PRO A 43 -9.30 -7.82 16.01
N ASP A 44 -8.37 -8.51 16.67
CA ASP A 44 -7.43 -7.91 17.62
C ASP A 44 -6.38 -7.05 16.90
N VAL A 45 -6.00 -7.46 15.69
CA VAL A 45 -5.04 -6.75 14.84
C VAL A 45 -5.51 -6.80 13.39
N VAL A 46 -5.42 -5.66 12.71
CA VAL A 46 -5.62 -5.55 11.27
C VAL A 46 -4.26 -5.30 10.63
N HIS A 47 -3.81 -6.24 9.81
CA HIS A 47 -2.58 -6.07 9.04
C HIS A 47 -2.92 -5.76 7.57
N VAL A 48 -2.51 -4.58 7.12
CA VAL A 48 -2.67 -4.14 5.72
C VAL A 48 -1.34 -4.31 5.00
N PHE A 49 -1.34 -5.06 3.91
CA PHE A 49 -0.16 -5.26 3.08
C PHE A 49 -0.10 -4.25 1.94
N GLY A 50 0.92 -3.41 1.95
CA GLY A 50 1.17 -2.38 0.95
C GLY A 50 0.42 -1.07 1.20
N THR A 51 0.91 -0.02 0.56
CA THR A 51 0.34 1.33 0.62
C THR A 51 -0.11 1.82 -0.76
N GLU A 52 0.02 0.94 -1.77
CA GLU A 52 -0.10 1.26 -3.19
C GLU A 52 -1.55 1.37 -3.69
N TYR A 53 -2.55 1.13 -2.83
CA TYR A 53 -3.95 1.15 -3.24
C TYR A 53 -4.84 1.91 -2.25
N PRO A 54 -5.99 2.43 -2.70
CA PRO A 54 -6.90 3.22 -1.86
C PRO A 54 -7.43 2.48 -0.64
N HIS A 55 -7.50 1.13 -0.67
CA HIS A 55 -7.99 0.33 0.45
C HIS A 55 -7.15 0.53 1.73
N THR A 56 -5.86 0.81 1.62
CA THR A 56 -5.00 1.04 2.78
C THR A 56 -5.49 2.23 3.61
N LEU A 57 -5.75 3.37 2.97
CA LEU A 57 -6.29 4.54 3.66
C LEU A 57 -7.70 4.28 4.19
N ALA A 58 -8.54 3.58 3.42
CA ALA A 58 -9.91 3.26 3.84
C ALA A 58 -9.93 2.34 5.07
N MET A 59 -9.08 1.30 5.09
CA MET A 59 -8.94 0.44 6.25
C MET A 59 -8.37 1.19 7.46
N ALA A 60 -7.36 2.04 7.22
CA ALA A 60 -6.77 2.85 8.29
C ALA A 60 -7.78 3.78 8.98
N LYS A 61 -8.79 4.24 8.23
CA LYS A 61 -9.89 5.03 8.80
C LYS A 61 -10.98 4.17 9.45
N ALA A 62 -11.21 2.97 8.95
CA ALA A 62 -12.20 2.04 9.50
C ALA A 62 -11.77 1.50 10.86
N VAL A 63 -10.47 1.29 11.06
CA VAL A 63 -9.90 0.88 12.36
C VAL A 63 -9.79 2.09 13.26
N LYS A 64 -10.68 2.21 14.24
CA LYS A 64 -10.80 3.39 15.12
C LYS A 64 -9.61 3.55 16.09
N GLU A 65 -8.96 2.45 16.46
CA GLU A 65 -7.83 2.45 17.38
C GLU A 65 -6.51 2.21 16.62
N PRO A 66 -5.65 3.23 16.47
CA PRO A 66 -4.39 3.12 15.71
C PRO A 66 -3.49 1.96 16.15
N LYS A 67 -3.52 1.60 17.43
CA LYS A 67 -2.70 0.50 17.99
C LYS A 67 -3.08 -0.88 17.45
N HIS A 68 -4.31 -1.05 16.92
CA HIS A 68 -4.78 -2.30 16.32
C HIS A 68 -4.51 -2.38 14.81
N LEU A 69 -3.96 -1.31 14.24
CA LEU A 69 -3.62 -1.25 12.82
C LEU A 69 -2.10 -1.39 12.62
N LEU A 70 -1.70 -2.34 11.78
CA LEU A 70 -0.35 -2.53 11.29
C LEU A 70 -0.35 -2.33 9.77
N ILE A 71 0.45 -1.41 9.27
CA ILE A 71 0.64 -1.21 7.82
C ILE A 71 2.01 -1.74 7.42
N GLY A 72 2.02 -2.71 6.49
CA GLY A 72 3.24 -3.26 5.90
C GLY A 72 3.65 -2.49 4.66
N ILE A 73 4.84 -1.88 4.65
CA ILE A 73 5.38 -1.18 3.49
C ILE A 73 5.94 -2.19 2.51
N GLN A 74 5.44 -2.17 1.26
CA GLN A 74 5.94 -2.95 0.14
C GLN A 74 6.75 -2.06 -0.82
N GLY A 75 6.29 -0.84 -1.02
CA GLY A 75 6.95 0.22 -1.77
C GLY A 75 6.54 1.58 -1.19
N VAL A 76 7.27 2.62 -1.53
CA VAL A 76 7.01 3.99 -1.05
C VAL A 76 6.59 4.86 -2.23
N VAL A 77 5.28 5.05 -2.40
CA VAL A 77 4.69 5.77 -3.54
C VAL A 77 5.14 7.23 -3.59
N SER A 78 5.27 7.88 -2.44
CA SER A 78 5.71 9.28 -2.38
C SER A 78 7.13 9.46 -2.88
N LEU A 79 8.05 8.57 -2.53
CA LEU A 79 9.42 8.62 -3.02
C LEU A 79 9.50 8.25 -4.52
N CYS A 80 8.63 7.34 -4.99
CA CYS A 80 8.49 7.08 -6.41
C CYS A 80 8.01 8.34 -7.16
N ALA A 81 7.08 9.11 -6.59
CA ALA A 81 6.61 10.36 -7.16
C ALA A 81 7.73 11.42 -7.25
N ASP A 82 8.55 11.53 -6.20
CA ASP A 82 9.66 12.47 -6.14
C ASP A 82 10.78 12.10 -7.11
N ALA A 83 11.10 10.81 -7.23
CA ALA A 83 12.12 10.29 -8.12
C ALA A 83 11.61 9.97 -9.54
N TYR A 84 10.37 10.28 -9.86
CA TYR A 84 9.69 9.80 -11.08
C TYR A 84 10.45 10.13 -12.37
N PHE A 85 11.02 11.32 -12.44
CA PHE A 85 11.84 11.72 -13.59
C PHE A 85 13.30 11.31 -13.44
N ALA A 86 13.74 10.96 -12.24
CA ALA A 86 15.13 10.63 -11.92
C ALA A 86 16.12 11.60 -12.61
N LYS A 87 17.03 11.06 -13.43
CA LYS A 87 18.02 11.83 -14.18
C LYS A 87 17.60 12.05 -15.65
N LEU A 88 16.32 11.94 -15.98
CA LEU A 88 15.85 12.14 -17.35
C LEU A 88 16.09 13.58 -17.81
N PRO A 89 16.60 13.79 -19.04
CA PRO A 89 16.72 15.13 -19.62
C PRO A 89 15.37 15.83 -19.75
N LYS A 90 15.31 17.13 -19.54
CA LYS A 90 14.08 17.90 -19.67
C LYS A 90 13.40 17.72 -21.04
N SER A 91 14.17 17.57 -22.11
CA SER A 91 13.65 17.31 -23.46
C SER A 91 12.86 16.01 -23.55
N VAL A 92 13.18 15.00 -22.73
CA VAL A 92 12.41 13.75 -22.65
C VAL A 92 11.19 13.93 -21.76
N VAL A 93 11.35 14.54 -20.59
CA VAL A 93 10.26 14.75 -19.61
C VAL A 93 9.10 15.55 -20.21
N TYR A 94 9.39 16.58 -21.01
CA TYR A 94 8.38 17.47 -21.59
C TYR A 94 7.91 17.06 -22.99
N ARG A 95 8.52 16.00 -23.56
CA ARG A 95 8.10 15.48 -24.86
C ARG A 95 6.72 14.86 -24.74
N ARG A 96 5.83 15.24 -25.69
CA ARG A 96 4.50 14.63 -25.82
C ARG A 96 4.38 14.01 -27.21
N THR A 97 3.98 12.75 -27.26
CA THR A 97 3.62 12.07 -28.49
C THR A 97 2.12 12.20 -28.75
N PHE A 98 1.69 11.93 -29.97
CA PHE A 98 0.26 11.88 -30.32
C PHE A 98 -0.50 10.85 -29.47
N ARG A 99 0.15 9.73 -29.17
CA ARG A 99 -0.39 8.71 -28.26
C ARG A 99 -0.61 9.27 -26.84
N ASP A 100 0.36 10.01 -26.31
CA ASP A 100 0.25 10.59 -24.96
C ASP A 100 -0.93 11.59 -24.86
N ILE A 101 -1.19 12.31 -25.95
CA ILE A 101 -2.31 13.24 -26.03
C ILE A 101 -3.63 12.48 -26.00
N LEU A 102 -3.76 11.41 -26.80
CA LEU A 102 -4.97 10.58 -26.87
C LEU A 102 -5.24 9.83 -25.55
N ARG A 103 -4.21 9.24 -24.95
CA ARG A 103 -4.34 8.43 -23.75
C ARG A 103 -4.26 9.21 -22.45
N LYS A 104 -3.82 10.46 -22.51
CA LYS A 104 -3.56 11.30 -21.32
C LYS A 104 -2.59 10.62 -20.34
N ASP A 105 -1.53 10.02 -20.89
CA ASP A 105 -0.56 9.22 -20.14
C ASP A 105 0.90 9.67 -20.34
N SER A 106 1.13 10.96 -20.66
CA SER A 106 2.47 11.52 -20.71
C SER A 106 3.21 11.36 -19.38
N LEU A 107 4.56 11.37 -19.41
CA LEU A 107 5.38 11.24 -18.20
C LEU A 107 4.96 12.19 -17.08
N GLN A 108 4.63 13.44 -17.43
CA GLN A 108 4.13 14.41 -16.46
C GLN A 108 2.79 14.01 -15.85
N GLN A 109 1.84 13.55 -16.67
CA GLN A 109 0.53 13.11 -16.20
C GLN A 109 0.65 11.86 -15.32
N GLN A 110 1.54 10.94 -15.67
CA GLN A 110 1.81 9.77 -14.83
C GLN A 110 2.42 10.19 -13.49
N ARG A 111 3.43 11.05 -13.49
CA ARG A 111 4.00 11.60 -12.24
C ARG A 111 2.94 12.29 -11.39
N ASP A 112 2.04 13.07 -11.99
CA ASP A 112 0.96 13.74 -11.26
C ASP A 112 -0.02 12.75 -10.62
N LYS A 113 -0.26 11.59 -11.25
CA LYS A 113 -1.01 10.48 -10.65
C LYS A 113 -0.27 9.94 -9.41
N PHE A 114 1.04 9.68 -9.52
CA PHE A 114 1.84 9.25 -8.36
C PHE A 114 1.82 10.27 -7.21
N VAL A 115 1.88 11.58 -7.51
CA VAL A 115 1.76 12.63 -6.49
C VAL A 115 0.38 12.63 -5.82
N LYS A 116 -0.70 12.38 -6.57
CA LYS A 116 -2.04 12.24 -5.97
C LYS A 116 -2.13 10.99 -5.11
N HIS A 117 -1.62 9.89 -5.62
CA HIS A 117 -1.60 8.61 -4.93
C HIS A 117 -0.82 8.68 -3.61
N SER A 118 0.35 9.31 -3.61
CA SER A 118 1.17 9.47 -2.41
C SER A 118 0.47 10.20 -1.27
N LYS A 119 -0.51 11.06 -1.57
CA LYS A 119 -1.31 11.72 -0.52
C LYS A 119 -2.16 10.72 0.28
N ASN A 120 -2.66 9.66 -0.35
CA ASN A 120 -3.41 8.62 0.33
C ASN A 120 -2.49 7.77 1.21
N GLU A 121 -1.31 7.38 0.69
CA GLU A 121 -0.26 6.71 1.44
C GLU A 121 0.13 7.49 2.70
N LEU A 122 0.54 8.76 2.53
CA LEU A 122 0.96 9.61 3.65
C LEU A 122 -0.14 9.79 4.71
N ARG A 123 -1.40 9.88 4.28
CA ARG A 123 -2.53 9.98 5.22
C ARG A 123 -2.72 8.68 5.99
N ALA A 124 -2.61 7.52 5.34
CA ALA A 124 -2.71 6.23 6.00
C ALA A 124 -1.57 6.03 7.02
N LEU A 125 -0.33 6.32 6.62
CA LEU A 125 0.83 6.19 7.52
C LEU A 125 0.80 7.14 8.72
N ARG A 126 0.19 8.34 8.59
CA ARG A 126 0.07 9.29 9.70
C ARG A 126 -0.95 8.92 10.75
N ILE A 127 -1.90 8.07 10.43
CA ILE A 127 -2.96 7.67 11.38
C ILE A 127 -2.79 6.26 11.94
N THR A 128 -1.84 5.47 11.42
CA THR A 128 -1.55 4.16 11.99
C THR A 128 -0.69 4.25 13.25
N GLY A 129 -0.87 3.32 14.18
CA GLY A 129 0.00 3.20 15.34
C GLY A 129 1.20 2.29 15.13
N ASN A 130 1.14 1.42 14.11
CA ASN A 130 2.19 0.45 13.87
C ASN A 130 2.50 0.33 12.38
N VAL A 131 3.78 0.22 12.07
CA VAL A 131 4.28 0.03 10.70
C VAL A 131 5.29 -1.10 10.67
N THR A 132 5.30 -1.86 9.60
CA THR A 132 6.32 -2.88 9.36
C THR A 132 6.94 -2.71 7.97
N GLY A 133 8.20 -3.05 7.88
CA GLY A 133 8.97 -3.02 6.63
C GLY A 133 10.21 -3.90 6.74
N ARG A 134 10.99 -3.96 5.68
CA ARG A 134 12.09 -4.91 5.51
C ARG A 134 13.47 -4.32 5.68
N THR A 135 13.59 -3.00 5.54
CA THR A 135 14.87 -2.32 5.42
C THR A 135 15.01 -1.15 6.39
N ALA A 136 16.25 -0.73 6.66
CA ALA A 136 16.53 0.49 7.40
C ALA A 136 15.93 1.73 6.70
N PHE A 137 15.87 1.72 5.36
CA PHE A 137 15.25 2.77 4.57
C PHE A 137 13.75 2.91 4.86
N ASP A 138 13.01 1.78 4.94
CA ASP A 138 11.59 1.79 5.29
C ASP A 138 11.38 2.37 6.68
N LYS A 139 12.26 2.00 7.64
CA LYS A 139 12.22 2.51 9.01
C LYS A 139 12.42 4.02 9.05
N GLU A 140 13.49 4.53 8.44
CA GLU A 140 13.79 5.97 8.41
C GLU A 140 12.66 6.76 7.74
N TYR A 141 12.08 6.22 6.68
CA TYR A 141 10.94 6.84 6.02
C TYR A 141 9.72 6.91 6.94
N CYS A 142 9.38 5.81 7.63
CA CYS A 142 8.27 5.77 8.57
C CYS A 142 8.45 6.76 9.73
N GLU A 143 9.62 6.76 10.36
CA GLU A 143 9.94 7.69 11.46
C GLU A 143 9.82 9.16 11.04
N LYS A 144 10.15 9.47 9.78
CA LYS A 144 10.00 10.81 9.22
C LYS A 144 8.52 11.18 8.98
N VAL A 145 7.68 10.24 8.56
CA VAL A 145 6.27 10.48 8.22
C VAL A 145 5.38 10.48 9.46
N ASN A 146 5.64 9.55 10.37
CA ASN A 146 4.90 9.36 11.62
C ASN A 146 5.86 8.90 12.74
N PRO A 147 6.48 9.83 13.47
CA PRO A 147 7.41 9.52 14.55
C PRO A 147 6.77 8.81 15.75
N ASP A 148 5.44 8.87 15.88
CA ASP A 148 4.70 8.23 16.97
C ASP A 148 4.35 6.78 16.69
N ALA A 149 4.50 6.31 15.44
CA ALA A 149 4.24 4.92 15.07
C ALA A 149 5.40 4.01 15.50
N ILE A 150 5.05 2.82 15.99
CA ILE A 150 6.05 1.80 16.33
C ILE A 150 6.43 1.04 15.05
N TYR A 151 7.72 0.99 14.75
CA TYR A 151 8.23 0.23 13.61
C TYR A 151 8.65 -1.19 14.01
N TYR A 152 8.14 -2.18 13.29
CA TYR A 152 8.49 -3.58 13.46
C TYR A 152 9.25 -4.07 12.22
N PRO A 153 10.53 -4.48 12.33
CA PRO A 153 11.22 -5.12 11.22
C PRO A 153 10.61 -6.50 10.95
N MET A 154 10.25 -6.76 9.70
CA MET A 154 9.63 -8.03 9.33
C MET A 154 10.17 -8.48 7.96
N ASN A 155 10.82 -9.63 7.95
CA ASN A 155 11.23 -10.29 6.73
C ASN A 155 10.08 -11.14 6.17
N GLU A 156 9.95 -11.16 4.86
CA GLU A 156 9.01 -12.03 4.20
C GLU A 156 9.47 -13.49 4.27
N THR A 157 8.55 -14.38 4.56
CA THR A 157 8.80 -15.82 4.50
C THR A 157 8.72 -16.27 3.04
N MET A 158 9.80 -16.84 2.56
CA MET A 158 9.86 -17.42 1.21
C MET A 158 9.30 -18.84 1.21
N ARG A 159 8.95 -19.35 0.04
CA ARG A 159 8.54 -20.75 -0.13
C ARG A 159 9.68 -21.68 0.25
N PRO A 160 9.42 -22.88 0.82
CA PRO A 160 10.45 -23.82 1.25
C PRO A 160 11.51 -24.13 0.18
N CYS A 161 11.10 -24.23 -1.09
CA CYS A 161 12.02 -24.48 -2.19
C CYS A 161 13.13 -23.43 -2.36
N PHE A 162 12.97 -22.23 -1.84
CA PHE A 162 14.03 -21.20 -1.86
C PHE A 162 15.05 -21.36 -0.74
N TYR A 163 14.70 -22.09 0.34
CA TYR A 163 15.63 -22.40 1.43
C TYR A 163 16.37 -23.71 1.18
N GLU A 164 15.76 -24.66 0.44
CA GLU A 164 16.27 -26.00 0.21
C GLU A 164 16.92 -26.16 -1.16
N GLY A 165 16.60 -25.27 -2.10
CA GLY A 165 17.07 -25.32 -3.48
C GLY A 165 18.51 -24.85 -3.63
N ALA A 166 19.26 -25.55 -4.49
CA ALA A 166 20.56 -25.09 -4.99
C ALA A 166 20.43 -24.63 -6.45
N TRP A 167 21.06 -23.51 -6.76
CA TRP A 167 21.17 -23.04 -8.14
C TRP A 167 22.25 -23.84 -8.86
N SER A 168 21.92 -24.44 -10.00
CA SER A 168 22.88 -25.03 -10.93
C SER A 168 22.84 -24.24 -12.22
N TYR A 169 24.03 -23.83 -12.73
CA TYR A 169 24.22 -23.19 -14.02
C TYR A 169 24.55 -24.23 -15.08
#